data_7132ece4762c9215b5d4565476022539
#
_entry.id   7132ece4762c9215b5d4565476022539
#
_cell.length_a   1.000
_cell.length_b   1.000
_cell.length_c   1.000
_cell.angle_alpha   90.00
_cell.angle_beta   90.00
_cell.angle_gamma   90.00
#
_symmetry.space_group_name_H-M   'P 1'
#
loop_
_entity.id
_entity.type
_entity.pdbx_description
1 polymer ?
#
loop_
_entity_poly.entity_id
_entity_poly.type
_entity_poly.pdbx_seq_one_letter_code
_entity_poly.pdbx_strand_id
1 'polypeptide(L)'
;SFRTGKNYVSMKVLQRLEFSFLSLEIKMLKENLKNNRKVKILSHELEINHRLSFSGVDINLFGFIDRVDKVGDDLRIIDYKTGKIDVADLIFENIDELFVNPKKSKAFQLLMYVYLYVKKNPKSVNSKISAGIFSFKNLKSGLLYLSVKEKNKINKLTITNEIMNTFEEKLKSLLSRILNDDFIETDDKKSYEWIDYSSIYRV
;
A
#
# COMPACT_ATOMS: atom_id res chain seq x y z
N SER A 1 19.76 26.71 -9.86
CA SER A 1 18.76 27.75 -9.59
C SER A 1 17.37 27.18 -9.80
N PHE A 2 16.44 27.37 -8.83
CA PHE A 2 15.02 26.97 -8.96
C PHE A 2 14.18 28.00 -9.74
N ARG A 3 14.80 29.02 -10.32
CA ARG A 3 14.09 30.09 -11.04
C ARG A 3 14.09 29.95 -12.57
N THR A 4 14.89 29.03 -13.12
CA THR A 4 15.02 28.83 -14.57
C THR A 4 15.32 27.36 -14.90
N GLY A 5 15.06 26.98 -16.16
CA GLY A 5 15.40 25.67 -16.70
C GLY A 5 14.56 24.51 -16.15
N LYS A 6 15.10 23.29 -16.22
CA LYS A 6 14.41 22.05 -15.85
C LYS A 6 13.89 22.04 -14.41
N ASN A 7 14.66 22.60 -13.47
CA ASN A 7 14.27 22.66 -12.05
C ASN A 7 13.07 23.58 -11.83
N TYR A 8 12.98 24.69 -12.56
CA TYR A 8 11.81 25.58 -12.51
C TYR A 8 10.54 24.87 -13.00
N VAL A 9 10.63 24.17 -14.13
CA VAL A 9 9.50 23.40 -14.68
C VAL A 9 9.07 22.31 -13.70
N SER A 10 10.02 21.55 -13.15
CA SER A 10 9.73 20.51 -12.16
C SER A 10 9.04 21.08 -10.93
N MET A 11 9.50 22.23 -10.42
CA MET A 11 8.87 22.90 -9.28
C MET A 11 7.43 23.34 -9.60
N LYS A 12 7.19 23.89 -10.80
CA LYS A 12 5.83 24.27 -11.24
C LYS A 12 4.89 23.07 -11.36
N VAL A 13 5.40 21.94 -11.84
CA VAL A 13 4.63 20.68 -11.89
C VAL A 13 4.28 20.20 -10.48
N LEU A 14 5.24 20.19 -9.55
CA LEU A 14 5.02 19.81 -8.16
C LEU A 14 3.99 20.71 -7.48
N GLN A 15 4.12 22.04 -7.62
CA GLN A 15 3.12 22.98 -7.10
C GLN A 15 1.71 22.70 -7.63
N ARG A 16 1.58 22.42 -8.93
CA ARG A 16 0.26 22.08 -9.52
C ARG A 16 -0.32 20.80 -8.93
N LEU A 17 0.52 19.77 -8.74
CA LEU A 17 0.11 18.51 -8.11
C LEU A 17 -0.34 18.72 -6.68
N GLU A 18 0.42 19.51 -5.91
CA GLU A 18 0.10 19.89 -4.54
C GLU A 18 -1.27 20.60 -4.45
N PHE A 19 -1.50 21.66 -5.26
CA PHE A 19 -2.79 22.35 -5.31
C PHE A 19 -3.94 21.43 -5.71
N SER A 20 -3.71 20.53 -6.65
CA SER A 20 -4.72 19.56 -7.09
C SER A 20 -5.07 18.57 -5.97
N PHE A 21 -4.06 18.11 -5.22
CA PHE A 21 -4.24 17.23 -4.07
C PHE A 21 -4.98 17.94 -2.93
N LEU A 22 -4.59 19.16 -2.57
CA LEU A 22 -5.29 19.95 -1.54
C LEU A 22 -6.75 20.20 -1.91
N SER A 23 -7.02 20.49 -3.18
CA SER A 23 -8.39 20.67 -3.68
C SER A 23 -9.21 19.39 -3.55
N LEU A 24 -8.63 18.23 -3.83
CA LEU A 24 -9.26 16.92 -3.63
C LEU A 24 -9.54 16.67 -2.13
N GLU A 25 -8.55 16.90 -1.26
CA GLU A 25 -8.72 16.76 0.19
C GLU A 25 -9.86 17.64 0.72
N ILE A 26 -9.90 18.91 0.31
CA ILE A 26 -10.98 19.83 0.71
C ILE A 26 -12.35 19.32 0.23
N LYS A 27 -12.44 18.82 -1.00
CA LYS A 27 -13.67 18.22 -1.52
C LYS A 27 -14.10 17.02 -0.68
N MET A 28 -13.19 16.10 -0.40
CA MET A 28 -13.46 14.90 0.41
C MET A 28 -13.86 15.27 1.84
N LEU A 29 -13.23 16.26 2.46
CA LEU A 29 -13.59 16.77 3.78
C LEU A 29 -15.03 17.32 3.78
N LYS A 30 -15.38 18.17 2.79
CA LYS A 30 -16.73 18.74 2.65
C LYS A 30 -17.80 17.65 2.47
N GLU A 31 -17.52 16.63 1.65
CA GLU A 31 -18.42 15.49 1.43
C GLU A 31 -18.60 14.66 2.71
N ASN A 32 -17.54 14.41 3.47
CA ASN A 32 -17.64 13.70 4.73
C ASN A 32 -18.42 14.49 5.78
N LEU A 33 -18.19 15.80 5.89
CA LEU A 33 -18.92 16.67 6.80
C LEU A 33 -20.42 16.70 6.48
N LYS A 34 -20.81 16.79 5.19
CA LYS A 34 -22.22 16.72 4.77
C LYS A 34 -22.90 15.42 5.20
N ASN A 35 -22.11 14.33 5.28
CA ASN A 35 -22.60 13.01 5.71
C ASN A 35 -22.42 12.76 7.21
N ASN A 36 -22.18 13.81 8.02
CA ASN A 36 -21.92 13.74 9.46
C ASN A 36 -20.75 12.79 9.84
N ARG A 37 -19.80 12.58 8.93
CA ARG A 37 -18.60 11.78 9.20
C ARG A 37 -17.43 12.68 9.54
N LYS A 38 -16.96 12.58 10.77
CA LYS A 38 -15.74 13.29 11.21
C LYS A 38 -14.51 12.66 10.56
N VAL A 39 -13.59 13.51 10.10
CA VAL A 39 -12.28 13.10 9.60
C VAL A 39 -11.24 13.47 10.65
N LYS A 40 -10.41 12.52 11.05
CA LYS A 40 -9.32 12.72 12.02
C LYS A 40 -8.06 12.08 11.50
N ILE A 41 -7.01 12.86 11.27
CA ILE A 41 -5.67 12.34 11.02
C ILE A 41 -5.12 11.84 12.34
N LEU A 42 -4.69 10.59 12.39
CA LEU A 42 -4.13 9.94 13.58
C LEU A 42 -2.61 10.00 13.58
N SER A 43 -2.00 9.77 12.41
CA SER A 43 -0.55 9.85 12.22
C SER A 43 -0.22 10.17 10.76
N HIS A 44 0.93 10.79 10.56
CA HIS A 44 1.59 10.93 9.27
C HIS A 44 3.05 10.49 9.43
N GLU A 45 3.65 9.97 8.35
CA GLU A 45 5.03 9.45 8.35
C GLU A 45 5.31 8.52 9.56
N LEU A 46 4.35 7.60 9.81
CA LEU A 46 4.41 6.72 10.98
C LEU A 46 5.44 5.63 10.75
N GLU A 47 6.56 5.71 11.46
CA GLU A 47 7.49 4.59 11.56
C GLU A 47 6.87 3.47 12.40
N ILE A 48 6.88 2.27 11.84
CA ILE A 48 6.28 1.11 12.47
C ILE A 48 7.17 -0.11 12.30
N ASN A 49 7.29 -0.89 13.39
CA ASN A 49 8.06 -2.12 13.39
C ASN A 49 7.32 -3.22 14.16
N HIS A 50 7.65 -4.45 13.83
CA HIS A 50 7.16 -5.64 14.50
C HIS A 50 8.20 -6.74 14.42
N ARG A 51 8.52 -7.37 15.56
CA ARG A 51 9.39 -8.54 15.63
C ARG A 51 8.54 -9.79 15.41
N LEU A 52 8.81 -10.49 14.32
CA LEU A 52 8.16 -11.74 13.97
C LEU A 52 9.09 -12.90 14.31
N SER A 53 8.65 -13.76 15.23
CA SER A 53 9.40 -14.95 15.65
C SER A 53 8.75 -16.19 15.04
N PHE A 54 9.52 -16.99 14.32
CA PHE A 54 9.07 -18.29 13.80
C PHE A 54 10.27 -19.20 13.55
N SER A 55 10.10 -20.51 13.73
CA SER A 55 11.13 -21.53 13.48
C SER A 55 12.50 -21.23 14.14
N GLY A 56 12.49 -20.61 15.33
CA GLY A 56 13.70 -20.27 16.05
C GLY A 56 14.46 -19.03 15.53
N VAL A 57 13.90 -18.33 14.52
CA VAL A 57 14.48 -17.11 13.95
C VAL A 57 13.59 -15.91 14.30
N ASP A 58 14.24 -14.80 14.62
CA ASP A 58 13.58 -13.51 14.84
C ASP A 58 13.88 -12.56 13.69
N ILE A 59 12.84 -12.08 13.05
CA ILE A 59 12.93 -11.12 11.95
C ILE A 59 12.27 -9.82 12.37
N ASN A 60 12.99 -8.71 12.22
CA ASN A 60 12.44 -7.39 12.46
C ASN A 60 11.84 -6.84 11.17
N LEU A 61 10.53 -6.75 11.12
CA LEU A 61 9.77 -6.13 10.03
C LEU A 61 9.57 -4.66 10.36
N PHE A 62 9.84 -3.77 9.41
CA PHE A 62 9.63 -2.34 9.62
C PHE A 62 9.09 -1.68 8.34
N GLY A 63 8.47 -0.51 8.50
CA GLY A 63 7.98 0.28 7.39
C GLY A 63 7.59 1.69 7.83
N PHE A 64 7.29 2.51 6.84
CA PHE A 64 6.80 3.88 7.02
C PHE A 64 5.43 3.99 6.38
N ILE A 65 4.43 4.32 7.19
CA ILE A 65 3.06 4.55 6.72
C ILE A 65 2.88 6.05 6.54
N ASP A 66 2.60 6.49 5.31
CA ASP A 66 2.53 7.92 5.01
C ASP A 66 1.41 8.61 5.80
N ARG A 67 0.23 7.97 5.90
CA ARG A 67 -0.88 8.52 6.68
C ARG A 67 -1.77 7.43 7.26
N VAL A 68 -2.15 7.62 8.51
CA VAL A 68 -3.25 6.89 9.16
C VAL A 68 -4.31 7.90 9.55
N ASP A 69 -5.55 7.70 9.12
CA ASP A 69 -6.66 8.55 9.49
C ASP A 69 -7.93 7.75 9.81
N LYS A 70 -8.93 8.45 10.33
CA LYS A 70 -10.24 7.89 10.63
C LYS A 70 -11.32 8.76 10.00
N VAL A 71 -12.25 8.13 9.27
CA VAL A 71 -13.41 8.79 8.69
C VAL A 71 -14.68 8.11 9.21
N GLY A 72 -15.35 8.76 10.15
CA GLY A 72 -16.36 8.08 10.97
C GLY A 72 -15.72 6.93 11.73
N ASP A 73 -16.16 5.70 11.49
CA ASP A 73 -15.61 4.48 12.10
C ASP A 73 -14.58 3.75 11.23
N ASP A 74 -14.37 4.21 10.00
CA ASP A 74 -13.44 3.61 9.05
C ASP A 74 -12.01 4.11 9.32
N LEU A 75 -11.13 3.26 9.84
CA LEU A 75 -9.70 3.51 9.95
C LEU A 75 -9.06 3.26 8.59
N ARG A 76 -8.31 4.24 8.08
CA ARG A 76 -7.69 4.13 6.77
C ARG A 76 -6.17 4.21 6.88
N ILE A 77 -5.49 3.29 6.23
CA ILE A 77 -4.04 3.28 6.04
C ILE A 77 -3.78 3.69 4.60
N ILE A 78 -3.06 4.78 4.42
CA ILE A 78 -2.93 5.47 3.14
C ILE A 78 -1.45 5.60 2.79
N ASP A 79 -1.13 5.29 1.54
CA ASP A 79 0.18 5.48 0.93
C ASP A 79 0.07 6.49 -0.22
N TYR A 80 1.07 7.35 -0.38
CA TYR A 80 1.14 8.35 -1.44
C TYR A 80 2.13 7.94 -2.53
N LYS A 81 1.67 7.89 -3.77
CA LYS A 81 2.52 7.54 -4.92
C LYS A 81 2.58 8.69 -5.92
N THR A 82 3.78 9.12 -6.26
CA THR A 82 4.02 10.14 -7.29
C THR A 82 3.76 9.61 -8.70
N GLY A 83 3.88 8.29 -8.90
CA GLY A 83 3.64 7.58 -10.15
C GLY A 83 2.15 7.35 -10.44
N LYS A 84 1.85 6.92 -11.68
CA LYS A 84 0.54 6.38 -12.04
C LYS A 84 0.35 5.01 -11.37
N ILE A 85 -0.82 4.79 -10.80
CA ILE A 85 -1.24 3.50 -10.25
C ILE A 85 -2.37 2.97 -11.11
N ASP A 86 -2.23 1.74 -11.57
CA ASP A 86 -3.34 1.03 -12.17
C ASP A 86 -4.21 0.46 -11.04
N VAL A 87 -5.53 0.65 -11.15
CA VAL A 87 -6.49 0.10 -10.18
C VAL A 87 -6.37 -1.42 -10.09
N ALA A 88 -6.05 -2.09 -11.21
CA ALA A 88 -5.83 -3.52 -11.25
C ALA A 88 -4.68 -3.99 -10.33
N ASP A 89 -3.66 -3.14 -10.07
CA ASP A 89 -2.55 -3.46 -9.17
C ASP A 89 -3.01 -3.63 -7.71
N LEU A 90 -4.17 -3.06 -7.36
CA LEU A 90 -4.75 -3.08 -6.01
C LEU A 90 -5.90 -4.07 -5.85
N ILE A 91 -6.25 -4.82 -6.92
CA ILE A 91 -7.31 -5.82 -6.90
C ILE A 91 -6.68 -7.19 -6.96
N PHE A 92 -7.05 -8.09 -6.07
CA PHE A 92 -6.62 -9.48 -6.05
C PHE A 92 -7.81 -10.41 -5.78
N GLU A 93 -7.70 -11.69 -6.15
CA GLU A 93 -8.75 -12.70 -5.93
C GLU A 93 -8.55 -13.46 -4.63
N ASN A 94 -7.29 -13.72 -4.27
CA ASN A 94 -6.92 -14.38 -3.03
C ASN A 94 -5.56 -13.87 -2.53
N ILE A 95 -5.26 -14.10 -1.27
CA ILE A 95 -4.03 -13.60 -0.63
C ILE A 95 -2.76 -14.21 -1.25
N ASP A 96 -2.82 -15.44 -1.77
CA ASP A 96 -1.68 -16.08 -2.42
C ASP A 96 -1.17 -15.28 -3.62
N GLU A 97 -2.07 -14.63 -4.36
CA GLU A 97 -1.72 -13.79 -5.51
C GLU A 97 -0.74 -12.69 -5.14
N LEU A 98 -0.83 -12.16 -3.92
CA LEU A 98 0.08 -11.10 -3.43
C LEU A 98 1.54 -11.58 -3.30
N PHE A 99 1.75 -12.88 -3.10
CA PHE A 99 3.07 -13.46 -2.86
C PHE A 99 3.73 -14.04 -4.13
N VAL A 100 2.95 -14.23 -5.20
CA VAL A 100 3.44 -14.87 -6.42
C VAL A 100 3.36 -13.96 -7.66
N ASN A 101 2.57 -12.90 -7.62
CA ASN A 101 2.38 -12.00 -8.76
C ASN A 101 3.07 -10.65 -8.52
N PRO A 102 4.19 -10.36 -9.20
CA PRO A 102 4.93 -9.10 -9.01
C PRO A 102 4.09 -7.84 -9.28
N LYS A 103 3.07 -7.94 -10.15
CA LYS A 103 2.13 -6.81 -10.41
C LYS A 103 1.32 -6.42 -9.19
N LYS A 104 1.20 -7.30 -8.19
CA LYS A 104 0.49 -7.04 -6.93
C LYS A 104 1.38 -6.48 -5.81
N SER A 105 2.62 -6.09 -6.12
CA SER A 105 3.57 -5.55 -5.14
C SER A 105 3.02 -4.38 -4.33
N LYS A 106 2.19 -3.51 -4.94
CA LYS A 106 1.55 -2.38 -4.24
C LYS A 106 0.43 -2.85 -3.30
N ALA A 107 -0.34 -3.85 -3.70
CA ALA A 107 -1.35 -4.47 -2.85
C ALA A 107 -0.69 -5.20 -1.67
N PHE A 108 0.41 -5.92 -1.93
CA PHE A 108 1.24 -6.53 -0.88
C PHE A 108 1.77 -5.47 0.10
N GLN A 109 2.33 -4.37 -0.39
CA GLN A 109 2.83 -3.27 0.44
C GLN A 109 1.74 -2.71 1.36
N LEU A 110 0.55 -2.44 0.83
CA LEU A 110 -0.58 -1.95 1.62
C LEU A 110 -0.99 -2.95 2.71
N LEU A 111 -1.08 -4.24 2.36
CA LEU A 111 -1.48 -5.26 3.34
C LEU A 111 -0.39 -5.47 4.40
N MET A 112 0.89 -5.34 4.04
CA MET A 112 2.00 -5.33 4.99
C MET A 112 1.89 -4.16 5.98
N TYR A 113 1.56 -2.95 5.51
CA TYR A 113 1.35 -1.79 6.40
C TYR A 113 0.18 -2.02 7.35
N VAL A 114 -0.92 -2.58 6.85
CA VAL A 114 -2.06 -2.97 7.70
C VAL A 114 -1.63 -3.99 8.76
N TYR A 115 -0.91 -5.02 8.35
CA TYR A 115 -0.41 -6.06 9.25
C TYR A 115 0.45 -5.47 10.37
N LEU A 116 1.45 -4.67 10.03
CA LEU A 116 2.32 -4.00 11.00
C LEU A 116 1.52 -3.11 11.95
N TYR A 117 0.55 -2.35 11.41
CA TYR A 117 -0.29 -1.46 12.21
C TYR A 117 -1.16 -2.23 13.20
N VAL A 118 -1.79 -3.32 12.77
CA VAL A 118 -2.61 -4.18 13.62
C VAL A 118 -1.77 -4.86 14.70
N LYS A 119 -0.56 -5.33 14.37
CA LYS A 119 0.35 -5.93 15.36
C LYS A 119 0.77 -4.95 16.44
N LYS A 120 1.03 -3.69 16.09
CA LYS A 120 1.34 -2.62 17.05
C LYS A 120 0.12 -2.14 17.82
N ASN A 121 -1.07 -2.21 17.22
CA ASN A 121 -2.33 -1.74 17.76
C ASN A 121 -3.42 -2.83 17.75
N PRO A 122 -3.32 -3.90 18.57
CA PRO A 122 -4.21 -5.06 18.46
C PRO A 122 -5.70 -4.73 18.60
N LYS A 123 -6.05 -3.69 19.35
CA LYS A 123 -7.43 -3.23 19.50
C LYS A 123 -8.02 -2.65 18.19
N SER A 124 -7.18 -2.26 17.25
CA SER A 124 -7.62 -1.67 15.98
C SER A 124 -8.35 -2.65 15.09
N VAL A 125 -8.13 -3.95 15.23
CA VAL A 125 -8.79 -4.99 14.45
C VAL A 125 -10.31 -5.04 14.67
N ASN A 126 -10.78 -4.50 15.80
CA ASN A 126 -12.21 -4.35 16.09
C ASN A 126 -12.82 -3.14 15.35
N SER A 127 -12.01 -2.32 14.70
CA SER A 127 -12.45 -1.21 13.86
C SER A 127 -12.55 -1.67 12.40
N LYS A 128 -13.37 -1.00 11.63
CA LYS A 128 -13.37 -1.19 10.18
C LYS A 128 -12.08 -0.60 9.60
N ILE A 129 -11.16 -1.46 9.18
CA ILE A 129 -9.89 -1.03 8.59
C ILE A 129 -9.97 -1.16 7.07
N SER A 130 -9.45 -0.15 6.37
CA SER A 130 -9.22 -0.18 4.93
C SER A 130 -7.85 0.40 4.60
N ALA A 131 -7.31 0.02 3.45
CA ALA A 131 -6.06 0.56 2.95
C ALA A 131 -6.21 1.07 1.52
N GLY A 132 -5.38 2.03 1.12
CA GLY A 132 -5.44 2.56 -0.24
C GLY A 132 -4.28 3.48 -0.60
N ILE A 133 -4.24 3.86 -1.87
CA ILE A 133 -3.20 4.71 -2.44
C ILE A 133 -3.82 5.98 -3.03
N PHE A 134 -3.23 7.14 -2.75
CA PHE A 134 -3.40 8.33 -3.57
C PHE A 134 -2.30 8.38 -4.62
N SER A 135 -2.69 8.34 -5.91
CA SER A 135 -1.77 8.54 -7.01
C SER A 135 -1.81 10.00 -7.48
N PHE A 136 -0.69 10.72 -7.35
CA PHE A 136 -0.62 12.12 -7.77
C PHE A 136 -0.80 12.30 -9.28
N LYS A 137 -0.48 11.27 -10.08
CA LYS A 137 -0.76 11.29 -11.54
C LYS A 137 -2.22 10.99 -11.88
N ASN A 138 -3.02 10.46 -10.93
CA ASN A 138 -4.42 10.12 -11.14
C ASN A 138 -5.31 10.56 -9.98
N LEU A 139 -5.12 11.78 -9.51
CA LEU A 139 -5.88 12.35 -8.38
C LEU A 139 -7.40 12.39 -8.60
N LYS A 140 -7.85 12.45 -9.87
CA LYS A 140 -9.27 12.44 -10.21
C LYS A 140 -10.00 11.17 -9.72
N SER A 141 -9.28 10.07 -9.60
CA SER A 141 -9.83 8.80 -9.10
C SER A 141 -9.99 8.76 -7.56
N GLY A 142 -9.49 9.78 -6.86
CA GLY A 142 -9.52 9.82 -5.41
C GLY A 142 -8.62 8.76 -4.77
N LEU A 143 -9.02 8.26 -3.60
CA LEU A 143 -8.32 7.17 -2.90
C LEU A 143 -8.66 5.84 -3.58
N LEU A 144 -7.64 5.20 -4.13
CA LEU A 144 -7.73 3.87 -4.73
C LEU A 144 -7.61 2.82 -3.63
N TYR A 145 -8.69 2.13 -3.34
CA TYR A 145 -8.73 1.17 -2.24
C TYR A 145 -8.17 -0.20 -2.63
N LEU A 146 -7.46 -0.81 -1.69
CA LEU A 146 -7.16 -2.24 -1.74
C LEU A 146 -8.48 -3.02 -1.78
N SER A 147 -8.63 -3.89 -2.76
CA SER A 147 -9.91 -4.52 -3.10
C SER A 147 -9.73 -6.01 -3.38
N VAL A 148 -10.78 -6.76 -3.11
CA VAL A 148 -10.87 -8.20 -3.45
C VAL A 148 -11.91 -8.38 -4.54
N LYS A 149 -11.58 -9.26 -5.50
CA LYS A 149 -12.50 -9.67 -6.56
C LYS A 149 -13.11 -11.02 -6.19
N GLU A 150 -14.39 -11.03 -5.94
CA GLU A 150 -15.17 -12.22 -5.66
C GLU A 150 -16.16 -12.45 -6.80
N LYS A 151 -16.00 -13.58 -7.51
CA LYS A 151 -16.77 -13.86 -8.73
C LYS A 151 -16.66 -12.70 -9.73
N ASN A 152 -17.73 -11.94 -9.95
CA ASN A 152 -17.76 -10.81 -10.88
C ASN A 152 -17.90 -9.43 -10.18
N LYS A 153 -17.67 -9.39 -8.84
CA LYS A 153 -17.77 -8.15 -8.07
C LYS A 153 -16.42 -7.78 -7.48
N ILE A 154 -16.10 -6.49 -7.53
CA ILE A 154 -14.92 -5.92 -6.88
C ILE A 154 -15.41 -5.16 -5.65
N ASN A 155 -14.96 -5.60 -4.48
CA ASN A 155 -15.33 -5.02 -3.21
C ASN A 155 -14.08 -4.45 -2.52
N LYS A 156 -14.23 -3.30 -1.86
CA LYS A 156 -13.19 -2.78 -0.98
C LYS A 156 -12.88 -3.84 0.08
N LEU A 157 -11.60 -4.19 0.26
CA LEU A 157 -11.18 -5.15 1.26
C LEU A 157 -11.48 -4.61 2.65
N THR A 158 -12.23 -5.37 3.44
CA THR A 158 -12.39 -5.14 4.87
C THR A 158 -11.46 -6.08 5.60
N ILE A 159 -10.58 -5.52 6.42
CA ILE A 159 -9.58 -6.29 7.15
C ILE A 159 -10.23 -7.03 8.31
N THR A 160 -10.01 -8.33 8.36
CA THR A 160 -10.46 -9.23 9.43
C THR A 160 -9.28 -9.94 10.08
N ASN A 161 -9.49 -10.52 11.25
CA ASN A 161 -8.48 -11.38 11.89
C ASN A 161 -8.08 -12.56 10.99
N GLU A 162 -9.02 -13.15 10.26
CA GLU A 162 -8.78 -14.24 9.34
C GLU A 162 -7.80 -13.83 8.23
N ILE A 163 -8.04 -12.67 7.59
CA ILE A 163 -7.14 -12.10 6.58
C ILE A 163 -5.74 -11.87 7.16
N MET A 164 -5.65 -11.33 8.38
CA MET A 164 -4.36 -11.07 9.02
C MET A 164 -3.62 -12.36 9.36
N ASN A 165 -4.30 -13.38 9.84
CA ASN A 165 -3.70 -14.67 10.14
C ASN A 165 -3.21 -15.37 8.86
N THR A 166 -4.03 -15.42 7.81
CA THR A 166 -3.64 -15.99 6.52
C THR A 166 -2.45 -15.25 5.93
N PHE A 167 -2.44 -13.92 6.00
CA PHE A 167 -1.32 -13.11 5.53
C PHE A 167 -0.03 -13.42 6.31
N GLU A 168 -0.11 -13.54 7.64
CA GLU A 168 1.04 -13.88 8.48
C GLU A 168 1.61 -15.26 8.17
N GLU A 169 0.75 -16.27 7.99
CA GLU A 169 1.17 -17.62 7.60
C GLU A 169 1.91 -17.63 6.27
N LYS A 170 1.39 -16.94 5.26
CA LYS A 170 2.04 -16.80 3.95
C LYS A 170 3.34 -16.01 4.04
N LEU A 171 3.37 -14.96 4.87
CA LEU A 171 4.58 -14.17 5.11
C LEU A 171 5.67 -15.03 5.76
N LYS A 172 5.34 -15.85 6.77
CA LYS A 172 6.27 -16.80 7.39
C LYS A 172 6.80 -17.81 6.37
N SER A 173 5.93 -18.33 5.50
CA SER A 173 6.33 -19.24 4.42
C SER A 173 7.30 -18.57 3.45
N LEU A 174 7.01 -17.33 3.01
CA LEU A 174 7.91 -16.56 2.14
C LEU A 174 9.27 -16.33 2.81
N LEU A 175 9.27 -15.89 4.07
CA LEU A 175 10.50 -15.64 4.82
C LEU A 175 11.32 -16.92 5.04
N SER A 176 10.64 -18.05 5.31
CA SER A 176 11.32 -19.35 5.41
C SER A 176 12.03 -19.73 4.10
N ARG A 177 11.39 -19.51 2.96
CA ARG A 177 12.00 -19.73 1.65
C ARG A 177 13.19 -18.81 1.42
N ILE A 178 13.07 -17.53 1.74
CA ILE A 178 14.18 -16.56 1.62
C ILE A 178 15.39 -16.98 2.45
N LEU A 179 15.17 -17.61 3.61
CA LEU A 179 16.26 -18.00 4.53
C LEU A 179 16.89 -19.35 4.19
N ASN A 180 16.15 -20.28 3.59
CA ASN A 180 16.55 -21.66 3.46
C ASN A 180 16.66 -22.17 2.01
N ASP A 181 15.96 -21.53 1.05
CA ASP A 181 16.00 -21.97 -0.33
C ASP A 181 17.21 -21.36 -1.06
N ASP A 182 17.79 -22.09 -2.00
CA ASP A 182 18.78 -21.55 -2.93
C ASP A 182 18.12 -20.55 -3.88
N PHE A 183 18.78 -19.40 -4.09
CA PHE A 183 18.35 -18.44 -5.09
C PHE A 183 18.79 -18.92 -6.47
N ILE A 184 17.83 -19.38 -7.28
CA ILE A 184 18.08 -19.85 -8.64
C ILE A 184 17.62 -18.76 -9.59
N GLU A 185 18.50 -18.46 -10.59
CA GLU A 185 18.13 -17.54 -11.67
C GLU A 185 16.90 -18.08 -12.42
N THR A 186 15.91 -17.23 -12.66
CA THR A 186 14.72 -17.62 -13.40
C THR A 186 14.90 -17.37 -14.88
N ASP A 187 14.54 -18.35 -15.73
CA ASP A 187 14.48 -18.20 -17.19
C ASP A 187 13.31 -17.34 -17.68
N ASP A 188 12.39 -16.96 -16.76
CA ASP A 188 11.26 -16.11 -17.10
C ASP A 188 11.69 -14.64 -17.29
N LYS A 189 12.07 -14.31 -18.53
CA LYS A 189 12.44 -12.94 -18.92
C LYS A 189 11.39 -11.89 -18.58
N LYS A 190 10.12 -12.25 -18.46
CA LYS A 190 9.04 -11.32 -18.09
C LYS A 190 9.13 -10.91 -16.62
N SER A 191 9.72 -11.74 -15.75
CA SER A 191 9.88 -11.40 -14.34
C SER A 191 10.92 -10.29 -14.13
N TYR A 192 11.83 -10.06 -15.08
CA TYR A 192 12.85 -9.00 -15.02
C TYR A 192 12.40 -7.66 -15.58
N GLU A 193 11.31 -7.61 -16.36
CA GLU A 193 10.82 -6.35 -16.97
C GLU A 193 10.39 -5.30 -15.94
N TRP A 194 10.20 -5.71 -14.68
CA TRP A 194 9.71 -4.88 -13.58
C TRP A 194 10.81 -4.40 -12.63
N ILE A 195 12.06 -4.80 -12.87
CA ILE A 195 13.20 -4.44 -12.06
C ILE A 195 13.95 -3.31 -12.78
N ASP A 196 14.24 -2.21 -12.06
CA ASP A 196 14.97 -1.04 -12.60
C ASP A 196 16.36 -1.42 -13.16
N TYR A 197 16.88 -2.59 -12.78
CA TYR A 197 18.17 -3.15 -13.21
C TYR A 197 18.04 -4.21 -14.32
N SER A 198 16.88 -4.36 -14.93
CA SER A 198 16.66 -5.35 -16.02
C SER A 198 17.64 -5.20 -17.20
N SER A 199 18.19 -4.00 -17.41
CA SER A 199 19.21 -3.75 -18.43
C SER A 199 20.58 -4.39 -18.14
N ILE A 200 20.87 -4.74 -16.89
CA ILE A 200 22.14 -5.37 -16.46
C ILE A 200 22.14 -6.86 -16.80
N TYR A 201 20.97 -7.49 -16.85
CA TYR A 201 20.80 -8.92 -17.13
C TYR A 201 20.52 -9.24 -18.61
N ARG A 202 20.57 -8.24 -19.50
CA ARG A 202 20.51 -8.45 -20.94
C ARG A 202 21.90 -8.79 -21.47
N VAL A 203 22.31 -10.04 -21.34
CA VAL A 203 23.41 -10.64 -22.10
C VAL A 203 22.85 -11.38 -23.28
#